data_b6a2d028853e7e2c09d75d84e793e9ba
#
_entry.id   b6a2d028853e7e2c09d75d84e793e9ba
#
_cell.length_a   1.000
_cell.length_b   1.000
_cell.length_c   1.000
_cell.angle_alpha   90.00
_cell.angle_beta   90.00
_cell.angle_gamma   90.00
#
_symmetry.space_group_name_H-M   'P 1'
#
loop_
_entity.id
_entity.type
_entity.pdbx_description
1 polymer ?
#
loop_
_entity_poly.entity_id
_entity_poly.type
_entity_poly.pdbx_seq_one_letter_code
_entity_poly.pdbx_strand_id
1 'polypeptide(L)'
;MTGISRIGDKDSRNDTNNNGSSDVFANGLGVVRYGDLDTRGDAMIESSSTVFINNKQVSRIGDKDTRGDAIVEGSSDVLVN
;
A
#
# COMPACT_ATOMS: atom_id res chain seq x y z
N MET A 1 -7.87 12.49 -4.60
CA MET A 1 -6.73 11.58 -4.80
C MET A 1 -6.02 11.35 -3.47
N THR A 2 -5.40 10.19 -3.33
CA THR A 2 -4.89 9.71 -2.06
C THR A 2 -3.46 9.24 -2.23
N GLY A 3 -2.63 9.41 -1.22
CA GLY A 3 -1.23 9.01 -1.28
C GLY A 3 -1.07 7.51 -1.49
N ILE A 4 -0.19 7.14 -2.42
CA ILE A 4 0.08 5.73 -2.71
C ILE A 4 0.86 5.11 -1.54
N SER A 5 0.55 3.86 -1.21
CA SER A 5 1.19 3.14 -0.11
C SER A 5 2.50 2.52 -0.58
N ARG A 6 3.50 2.50 0.30
CA ARG A 6 4.84 2.01 -0.04
C ARG A 6 5.35 1.08 1.04
N ILE A 7 6.36 0.27 0.71
CA ILE A 7 7.05 -0.56 1.70
C ILE A 7 7.56 0.36 2.81
N GLY A 8 7.30 -0.03 4.06
CA GLY A 8 7.68 0.72 5.24
C GLY A 8 6.61 1.66 5.77
N ASP A 9 5.56 1.93 4.98
CA ASP A 9 4.45 2.76 5.46
C ASP A 9 3.64 1.99 6.50
N LYS A 10 3.16 2.72 7.51
CA LYS A 10 2.51 2.12 8.67
C LYS A 10 1.00 2.07 8.51
N ASP A 11 0.41 1.09 9.17
CA ASP A 11 -1.04 1.00 9.32
C ASP A 11 -1.46 1.50 10.71
N SER A 12 -2.77 1.41 10.98
CA SER A 12 -3.34 1.93 12.23
C SER A 12 -2.93 1.13 13.47
N ARG A 13 -2.34 -0.05 13.30
CA ARG A 13 -1.76 -0.83 14.40
C ARG A 13 -0.28 -0.56 14.58
N ASN A 14 0.30 0.27 13.72
CA ASN A 14 1.73 0.56 13.73
C ASN A 14 2.57 -0.56 13.10
N ASP A 15 1.96 -1.48 12.39
CA ASP A 15 2.67 -2.45 11.55
C ASP A 15 3.03 -1.80 10.23
N THR A 16 4.11 -2.25 9.61
CA THR A 16 4.58 -1.65 8.35
C THR A 16 4.34 -2.60 7.18
N ASN A 17 4.13 -2.00 6.00
CA ASN A 17 4.06 -2.77 4.77
C ASN A 17 5.41 -3.44 4.52
N ASN A 18 5.38 -4.73 4.21
CA ASN A 18 6.58 -5.53 4.07
C ASN A 18 6.84 -5.96 2.63
N ASN A 19 5.81 -6.14 1.83
CA ASN A 19 5.92 -6.52 0.43
C ASN A 19 5.48 -5.38 -0.46
N GLY A 20 6.08 -5.31 -1.64
CA GLY A 20 5.71 -4.33 -2.63
C GLY A 20 6.39 -4.63 -3.95
N SER A 21 6.20 -3.74 -4.92
CA SER A 21 6.81 -3.88 -6.23
C SER A 21 8.33 -3.85 -6.12
N SER A 22 9.00 -4.72 -6.89
CA SER A 22 10.46 -4.75 -6.99
C SER A 22 10.97 -3.83 -8.09
N ASP A 23 10.09 -3.27 -8.92
CA ASP A 23 10.50 -2.46 -10.08
C ASP A 23 9.70 -1.17 -10.24
N VAL A 24 8.70 -0.90 -9.43
CA VAL A 24 7.95 0.37 -9.45
C VAL A 24 8.01 0.99 -8.08
N PHE A 25 8.49 2.24 -8.02
CA PHE A 25 8.78 2.92 -6.76
C PHE A 25 8.06 4.25 -6.68
N ALA A 26 7.71 4.64 -5.47
CA ALA A 26 7.27 6.00 -5.14
C ALA A 26 8.20 6.51 -4.06
N ASN A 27 8.85 7.65 -4.31
CA ASN A 27 9.82 8.24 -3.38
C ASN A 27 10.93 7.24 -3.00
N GLY A 28 11.34 6.41 -3.95
CA GLY A 28 12.39 5.43 -3.73
C GLY A 28 11.99 4.17 -2.99
N LEU A 29 10.70 4.00 -2.68
CA LEU A 29 10.18 2.84 -1.95
C LEU A 29 9.22 2.05 -2.84
N GLY A 30 9.29 0.73 -2.77
CA GLY A 30 8.44 -0.13 -3.58
C GLY A 30 6.96 0.10 -3.30
N VAL A 31 6.16 0.23 -4.35
CA VAL A 31 4.73 0.49 -4.23
C VAL A 31 4.01 -0.77 -3.77
N VAL A 32 3.09 -0.61 -2.79
CA VAL A 32 2.30 -1.71 -2.23
C VAL A 32 1.05 -1.92 -3.08
N ARG A 33 0.68 -3.19 -3.28
CA ARG A 33 -0.43 -3.59 -4.14
C ARG A 33 -1.36 -4.51 -3.40
N TYR A 34 -2.54 -4.72 -3.97
CA TYR A 34 -3.52 -5.69 -3.47
C TYR A 34 -2.83 -7.04 -3.24
N GLY A 35 -3.03 -7.60 -2.08
CA GLY A 35 -2.45 -8.90 -1.72
C GLY A 35 -1.06 -8.84 -1.12
N ASP A 36 -0.39 -7.70 -1.15
CA ASP A 36 0.92 -7.55 -0.52
C ASP A 36 0.77 -7.58 1.00
N LEU A 37 1.77 -8.17 1.66
CA LEU A 37 1.71 -8.46 3.09
C LEU A 37 2.38 -7.38 3.92
N ASP A 38 1.89 -7.19 5.15
CA ASP A 38 2.57 -6.38 6.14
C ASP A 38 3.47 -7.27 7.02
N THR A 39 4.09 -6.66 8.03
CA THR A 39 5.02 -7.38 8.91
C THR A 39 4.33 -8.41 9.81
N ARG A 40 3.00 -8.34 9.93
CA ARG A 40 2.23 -9.35 10.64
C ARG A 40 1.78 -10.50 9.74
N GLY A 41 1.96 -10.35 8.42
CA GLY A 41 1.48 -11.33 7.46
C GLY A 41 0.05 -11.09 6.99
N ASP A 42 -0.55 -9.95 7.31
CA ASP A 42 -1.87 -9.58 6.81
C ASP A 42 -1.74 -8.99 5.42
N ALA A 43 -2.70 -9.31 4.54
CA ALA A 43 -2.66 -8.90 3.15
C ALA A 43 -3.57 -7.69 2.92
N MET A 44 -3.16 -6.81 2.00
CA MET A 44 -4.00 -5.69 1.59
C MET A 44 -5.22 -6.22 0.83
N ILE A 45 -6.41 -5.80 1.23
CA ILE A 45 -7.66 -6.23 0.61
C ILE A 45 -8.47 -5.08 0.04
N GLU A 46 -8.00 -3.85 0.15
CA GLU A 46 -8.59 -2.69 -0.50
C GLU A 46 -7.54 -2.01 -1.35
N SER A 47 -7.96 -1.40 -2.44
CA SER A 47 -7.03 -0.84 -3.41
C SER A 47 -7.77 0.06 -4.39
N SER A 48 -7.00 0.78 -5.21
CA SER A 48 -7.56 1.54 -6.32
C SER A 48 -8.22 0.59 -7.32
N SER A 49 -9.38 0.99 -7.85
CA SER A 49 -10.05 0.23 -8.88
C SER A 49 -9.52 0.57 -10.28
N THR A 50 -8.68 1.59 -10.42
CA THR A 50 -8.27 2.12 -11.72
C THR A 50 -6.77 2.15 -11.95
N VAL A 51 -5.96 2.06 -10.91
CA VAL A 51 -4.49 2.14 -11.04
C VAL A 51 -3.87 0.80 -10.70
N PHE A 52 -3.08 0.28 -11.64
CA PHE A 52 -2.46 -1.04 -11.51
C PHE A 52 -0.95 -0.93 -11.66
N ILE A 53 -0.23 -1.72 -10.88
CA ILE A 53 1.21 -1.88 -10.96
C ILE A 53 1.50 -3.37 -10.91
N ASN A 54 2.25 -3.87 -11.90
CA ASN A 54 2.54 -5.30 -12.03
C ASN A 54 1.25 -6.12 -12.10
N ASN A 55 0.23 -5.61 -12.79
CA ASN A 55 -1.09 -6.24 -12.96
C ASN A 55 -1.86 -6.40 -11.65
N LYS A 56 -1.52 -5.64 -10.61
CA LYS A 56 -2.24 -5.64 -9.33
C LYS A 56 -2.67 -4.22 -9.01
N GLN A 57 -3.84 -4.09 -8.43
CA GLN A 57 -4.35 -2.78 -8.01
C GLN A 57 -3.48 -2.22 -6.89
N VAL A 58 -3.17 -0.91 -6.97
CA VAL A 58 -2.30 -0.30 -5.98
C VAL A 58 -3.05 0.02 -4.70
N SER A 59 -2.34 -0.05 -3.57
CA SER A 59 -2.86 0.29 -2.27
C SER A 59 -2.59 1.76 -1.95
N ARG A 60 -3.47 2.36 -1.11
CA ARG A 60 -3.42 3.80 -0.80
C ARG A 60 -3.66 4.02 0.69
N ILE A 61 -3.36 5.22 1.17
CA ILE A 61 -3.75 5.63 2.53
C ILE A 61 -5.26 5.40 2.68
N GLY A 62 -5.65 4.78 3.79
CA GLY A 62 -7.04 4.47 4.10
C GLY A 62 -7.47 3.07 3.67
N ASP A 63 -6.70 2.40 2.82
CA ASP A 63 -7.02 1.03 2.40
C ASP A 63 -6.74 0.07 3.54
N LYS A 64 -7.59 -0.95 3.67
CA LYS A 64 -7.54 -1.89 4.79
C LYS A 64 -6.89 -3.19 4.42
N ASP A 65 -6.33 -3.84 5.43
CA ASP A 65 -5.81 -5.19 5.32
C ASP A 65 -6.83 -6.22 5.86
N THR A 66 -6.42 -7.49 5.89
CA THR A 66 -7.29 -8.58 6.32
C THR A 66 -7.70 -8.50 7.79
N ARG A 67 -6.99 -7.71 8.60
CA ARG A 67 -7.38 -7.47 10.00
C ARG A 67 -8.33 -6.29 10.13
N GLY A 68 -8.54 -5.52 9.07
CA GLY A 68 -9.34 -4.31 9.12
C GLY A 68 -8.55 -3.07 9.50
N ASP A 69 -7.24 -3.16 9.60
CA ASP A 69 -6.39 -2.00 9.89
C ASP A 69 -6.15 -1.22 8.61
N ALA A 70 -6.20 0.10 8.71
CA ALA A 70 -6.06 0.99 7.56
C ALA A 70 -4.64 1.53 7.47
N ILE A 71 -4.13 1.68 6.25
CA ILE A 71 -2.85 2.35 6.00
C ILE A 71 -2.98 3.80 6.43
N VAL A 72 -2.05 4.28 7.24
CA VAL A 72 -2.07 5.66 7.73
C VAL A 72 -0.92 6.50 7.19
N GLU A 73 0.07 5.90 6.53
CA GLU A 73 1.18 6.60 5.90
C GLU A 73 1.24 6.27 4.42
N GLY A 74 1.68 7.23 3.63
CA GLY A 74 1.85 7.05 2.20
C GLY A 74 2.58 8.23 1.61
N SER A 75 2.74 8.22 0.29
CA SER A 75 3.40 9.32 -0.39
C SER A 75 2.60 10.62 -0.25
N SER A 76 3.32 11.72 -0.01
CA SER A 76 2.70 13.05 0.02
C SER A 76 2.64 13.69 -1.36
N ASP A 77 3.33 13.12 -2.35
CA ASP A 77 3.42 13.72 -3.67
C ASP A 77 3.11 12.74 -4.82
N VAL A 78 2.95 11.46 -4.55
CA VAL A 78 2.48 10.49 -5.55
C VAL A 78 1.08 10.07 -5.14
N LEU A 79 0.08 10.60 -5.83
CA LEU A 79 -1.32 10.44 -5.47
C LEU A 79 -2.04 9.63 -6.54
N VAL A 80 -2.96 8.77 -6.12
CA VAL A 80 -3.75 7.93 -7.01
C VAL A 80 -5.21 7.92 -6.58
N ASN A 81 -6.06 7.47 -7.49
CA ASN A 81 -7.48 7.34 -7.18
C ASN A 81 -7.75 6.27 -6.13
#